data_873193ea8f9ddd065e3367e545138c04
#
_entry.id   873193ea8f9ddd065e3367e545138c04
#
_cell.length_a   1.000
_cell.length_b   1.000
_cell.length_c   1.000
_cell.angle_alpha   90.00
_cell.angle_beta   90.00
_cell.angle_gamma   90.00
#
_symmetry.space_group_name_H-M   'P 1'
#
loop_
_entity.id
_entity.type
_entity.pdbx_description
1 polymer ?
#
loop_
_entity_poly.entity_id
_entity_poly.type
_entity_poly.pdbx_seq_one_letter_code
_entity_poly.pdbx_strand_id
1 'polypeptide(L)'
;MVSTSHPQSVATAPERRPPASPIAEEIRLRLAEAWGEMGAAWGVAPAIARVHAYLMARQDALTEREVREALGLSHRAASLALSEAEAWGIVERVSEPRRVGARGPAGTAYRAVGDHWQWFGRVISERKLREGDPVIAVLERTLLEAREAVEQHPNDTDLKELQNWLSAFLVFVRLFDRAVGLVPLVEPRELERGLGLLGRVPDDAVLRLFKLLDALDEEDVLRLIDSLSRLSPAAARRSVGLISGVVRTLGR
;
A
#
# COMPACT_ATOMS: atom_id res chain seq x y z
N MET A 1 -1.48 50.58 -24.32
CA MET A 1 -1.68 49.16 -24.63
C MET A 1 -0.33 48.48 -24.60
N VAL A 2 0.01 47.85 -23.51
CA VAL A 2 1.28 47.13 -23.36
C VAL A 2 0.91 45.64 -23.33
N SER A 3 1.32 44.94 -24.40
CA SER A 3 1.08 43.51 -24.57
C SER A 3 2.11 42.75 -23.77
N THR A 4 1.71 42.12 -22.68
CA THR A 4 2.53 41.22 -21.87
C THR A 4 2.51 39.83 -22.46
N SER A 5 3.55 39.48 -23.22
CA SER A 5 3.78 38.13 -23.71
C SER A 5 4.25 37.23 -22.56
N HIS A 6 3.45 36.23 -22.21
CA HIS A 6 3.88 35.14 -21.31
C HIS A 6 4.88 34.26 -22.04
N PRO A 7 6.01 33.88 -21.42
CA PRO A 7 6.90 32.90 -22.00
C PRO A 7 6.25 31.50 -21.89
N GLN A 8 5.97 30.91 -23.05
CA GLN A 8 5.58 29.49 -23.13
C GLN A 8 6.75 28.64 -22.65
N SER A 9 6.54 27.90 -21.58
CA SER A 9 7.45 26.86 -21.13
C SER A 9 7.58 25.81 -22.24
N VAL A 10 8.72 25.79 -22.90
CA VAL A 10 9.09 24.75 -23.85
C VAL A 10 9.30 23.46 -23.05
N ALA A 11 8.34 22.53 -23.13
CA ALA A 11 8.51 21.19 -22.61
C ALA A 11 9.70 20.55 -23.32
N THR A 12 10.81 20.41 -22.62
CA THR A 12 12.01 19.70 -23.07
C THR A 12 11.61 18.28 -23.42
N ALA A 13 11.87 17.85 -24.66
CA ALA A 13 11.63 16.47 -25.08
C ALA A 13 12.42 15.52 -24.16
N PRO A 14 11.86 14.38 -23.75
CA PRO A 14 12.56 13.44 -22.87
C PRO A 14 13.87 13.00 -23.53
N GLU A 15 14.98 13.32 -22.88
CA GLU A 15 16.30 12.87 -23.28
C GLU A 15 16.32 11.34 -23.40
N ARG A 16 16.88 10.87 -24.52
CA ARG A 16 17.02 9.44 -24.79
C ARG A 16 17.94 8.83 -23.74
N ARG A 17 17.38 8.04 -22.83
CA ARG A 17 18.18 7.29 -21.86
C ARG A 17 19.19 6.41 -22.62
N PRO A 18 20.46 6.32 -22.16
CA PRO A 18 21.43 5.44 -22.78
C PRO A 18 20.96 3.99 -22.76
N PRO A 19 21.42 3.14 -23.70
CA PRO A 19 21.05 1.73 -23.73
C PRO A 19 21.33 1.08 -22.37
N ALA A 20 20.42 0.22 -21.93
CA ALA A 20 20.53 -0.42 -20.61
C ALA A 20 21.84 -1.21 -20.52
N SER A 21 22.58 -1.04 -19.43
CA SER A 21 23.75 -1.88 -19.16
C SER A 21 23.31 -3.35 -19.07
N PRO A 22 24.01 -4.29 -19.74
CA PRO A 22 23.69 -5.72 -19.65
C PRO A 22 23.67 -6.23 -18.21
N ILE A 23 24.59 -5.75 -17.36
CA ILE A 23 24.65 -6.11 -15.94
C ILE A 23 23.41 -5.60 -15.19
N ALA A 24 23.01 -4.36 -15.45
CA ALA A 24 21.80 -3.80 -14.83
C ALA A 24 20.54 -4.55 -15.28
N GLU A 25 20.50 -4.98 -16.54
CA GLU A 25 19.38 -5.76 -17.07
C GLU A 25 19.29 -7.13 -16.41
N GLU A 26 20.40 -7.83 -16.26
CA GLU A 26 20.45 -9.11 -15.54
C GLU A 26 19.96 -8.98 -14.08
N ILE A 27 20.34 -7.89 -13.39
CA ILE A 27 19.86 -7.61 -12.03
C ILE A 27 18.36 -7.37 -12.01
N ARG A 28 17.79 -6.61 -12.96
CA ARG A 28 16.35 -6.37 -13.08
C ARG A 28 15.58 -7.67 -13.32
N LEU A 29 16.09 -8.54 -14.17
CA LEU A 29 15.44 -9.83 -14.46
C LEU A 29 15.45 -10.74 -13.23
N ARG A 30 16.55 -10.81 -12.50
CA ARG A 30 16.62 -11.56 -11.22
C ARG A 30 15.65 -10.99 -10.17
N LEU A 31 15.56 -9.68 -10.07
CA LEU A 31 14.58 -9.04 -9.20
C LEU A 31 13.15 -9.39 -9.60
N ALA A 32 12.83 -9.31 -10.89
CA ALA A 32 11.50 -9.65 -11.40
C ALA A 32 11.13 -11.11 -11.12
N GLU A 33 12.07 -12.05 -11.24
CA GLU A 33 11.84 -13.46 -10.93
C GLU A 33 11.56 -13.67 -9.44
N ALA A 34 12.43 -13.16 -8.56
CA ALA A 34 12.23 -13.23 -7.11
C ALA A 34 10.91 -12.58 -6.66
N TRP A 35 10.51 -11.49 -7.32
CA TRP A 35 9.24 -10.81 -7.06
C TRP A 35 8.05 -11.65 -7.50
N GLY A 36 8.19 -12.40 -8.60
CA GLY A 36 7.19 -13.36 -9.07
C GLY A 36 6.97 -14.50 -8.08
N GLU A 37 8.06 -15.07 -7.54
CA GLU A 37 8.00 -16.12 -6.51
C GLU A 37 7.32 -15.61 -5.22
N MET A 38 7.70 -14.42 -4.76
CA MET A 38 7.06 -13.77 -3.61
C MET A 38 5.59 -13.49 -3.87
N GLY A 39 5.24 -12.98 -5.06
CA GLY A 39 3.87 -12.74 -5.47
C GLY A 39 3.03 -14.01 -5.41
N ALA A 40 3.56 -15.14 -5.91
CA ALA A 40 2.89 -16.43 -5.84
C ALA A 40 2.59 -16.87 -4.40
N ALA A 41 3.56 -16.71 -3.49
CA ALA A 41 3.36 -17.00 -2.07
C ALA A 41 2.27 -16.13 -1.43
N TRP A 42 1.99 -14.97 -2.02
CA TRP A 42 0.95 -14.03 -1.57
C TRP A 42 -0.34 -14.15 -2.39
N GLY A 43 -0.48 -15.17 -3.25
CA GLY A 43 -1.68 -15.37 -4.06
C GLY A 43 -1.80 -14.41 -5.27
N VAL A 44 -0.73 -13.69 -5.62
CA VAL A 44 -0.66 -12.86 -6.83
C VAL A 44 -0.10 -13.71 -7.97
N ALA A 45 -0.72 -13.65 -9.15
CA ALA A 45 -0.21 -14.38 -10.31
C ALA A 45 1.26 -13.96 -10.61
N PRO A 46 2.20 -14.91 -10.72
CA PRO A 46 3.63 -14.60 -10.89
C PRO A 46 3.93 -13.66 -12.06
N ALA A 47 3.20 -13.80 -13.17
CA ALA A 47 3.38 -12.93 -14.34
C ALA A 47 3.08 -11.46 -14.03
N ILE A 48 2.04 -11.16 -13.22
CA ILE A 48 1.68 -9.79 -12.81
C ILE A 48 2.82 -9.20 -11.95
N ALA A 49 3.26 -9.96 -10.95
CA ALA A 49 4.33 -9.54 -10.05
C ALA A 49 5.65 -9.30 -10.81
N ARG A 50 6.02 -10.19 -11.73
CA ARG A 50 7.23 -10.05 -12.58
C ARG A 50 7.16 -8.82 -13.47
N VAL A 51 6.03 -8.61 -14.16
CA VAL A 51 5.81 -7.44 -15.03
C VAL A 51 5.91 -6.15 -14.23
N HIS A 52 5.25 -6.07 -13.08
CA HIS A 52 5.29 -4.90 -12.22
C HIS A 52 6.70 -4.59 -11.72
N ALA A 53 7.40 -5.59 -11.16
CA ALA A 53 8.77 -5.41 -10.64
C ALA A 53 9.74 -4.98 -11.74
N TYR A 54 9.62 -5.55 -12.93
CA TYR A 54 10.47 -5.19 -14.06
C TYR A 54 10.25 -3.75 -14.50
N LEU A 55 8.98 -3.33 -14.66
CA LEU A 55 8.63 -1.94 -15.00
C LEU A 55 9.06 -0.94 -13.92
N MET A 56 8.91 -1.30 -12.63
CA MET A 56 9.41 -0.46 -11.53
C MET A 56 10.93 -0.27 -11.60
N ALA A 57 11.68 -1.35 -11.75
CA ALA A 57 13.15 -1.30 -11.79
C ALA A 57 13.67 -0.67 -13.07
N ARG A 58 12.90 -0.69 -14.13
CA ARG A 58 13.23 -0.09 -15.43
C ARG A 58 12.99 1.41 -15.46
N GLN A 59 11.90 1.86 -14.81
CA GLN A 59 11.46 3.27 -14.73
C GLN A 59 11.18 3.92 -16.11
N ASP A 60 11.21 3.16 -17.18
CA ASP A 60 10.91 3.56 -18.54
C ASP A 60 9.53 3.03 -18.95
N ALA A 61 8.90 3.70 -19.90
CA ALA A 61 7.73 3.16 -20.56
C ALA A 61 8.18 2.13 -21.63
N LEU A 62 7.64 0.92 -21.53
CA LEU A 62 7.96 -0.19 -22.43
C LEU A 62 6.70 -0.69 -23.14
N THR A 63 6.83 -1.08 -24.40
CA THR A 63 5.77 -1.76 -25.13
C THR A 63 5.53 -3.16 -24.59
N GLU A 64 4.33 -3.72 -24.82
CA GLU A 64 4.04 -5.12 -24.50
C GLU A 64 5.12 -6.07 -25.05
N ARG A 65 5.55 -5.81 -26.26
CA ARG A 65 6.59 -6.61 -26.91
C ARG A 65 7.91 -6.58 -26.15
N GLU A 66 8.37 -5.40 -25.73
CA GLU A 66 9.62 -5.25 -24.97
C GLU A 66 9.54 -5.95 -23.62
N VAL A 67 8.42 -5.81 -22.89
CA VAL A 67 8.18 -6.51 -21.63
C VAL A 67 8.14 -8.02 -21.82
N ARG A 68 7.43 -8.48 -22.85
CA ARG A 68 7.30 -9.90 -23.18
C ARG A 68 8.64 -10.55 -23.54
N GLU A 69 9.43 -9.89 -24.37
CA GLU A 69 10.75 -10.37 -24.79
C GLU A 69 11.73 -10.41 -23.61
N ALA A 70 11.74 -9.37 -22.79
CA ALA A 70 12.61 -9.30 -21.61
C ALA A 70 12.30 -10.38 -20.57
N LEU A 71 11.02 -10.62 -20.29
CA LEU A 71 10.59 -11.58 -19.26
C LEU A 71 10.37 -13.01 -19.77
N GLY A 72 10.58 -13.26 -21.07
CA GLY A 72 10.35 -14.57 -21.67
C GLY A 72 8.90 -15.03 -21.60
N LEU A 73 7.94 -14.11 -21.63
CA LEU A 73 6.50 -14.42 -21.54
C LEU A 73 5.92 -14.70 -22.92
N SER A 74 4.82 -15.48 -22.97
CA SER A 74 4.00 -15.53 -24.17
C SER A 74 3.23 -14.23 -24.35
N HIS A 75 2.79 -13.92 -25.59
CA HIS A 75 1.97 -12.73 -25.87
C HIS A 75 0.72 -12.69 -24.97
N ARG A 76 0.01 -13.81 -24.85
CA ARG A 76 -1.19 -13.90 -23.99
C ARG A 76 -0.87 -13.63 -22.53
N ALA A 77 0.23 -14.20 -22.00
CA ALA A 77 0.62 -14.01 -20.61
C ALA A 77 1.03 -12.55 -20.32
N ALA A 78 1.79 -11.92 -21.22
CA ALA A 78 2.19 -10.53 -21.08
C ALA A 78 0.99 -9.57 -21.17
N SER A 79 0.13 -9.75 -22.17
CA SER A 79 -1.09 -8.94 -22.32
C SER A 79 -2.02 -9.04 -21.11
N LEU A 80 -2.26 -10.26 -20.61
CA LEU A 80 -3.11 -10.46 -19.43
C LEU A 80 -2.47 -9.81 -18.18
N ALA A 81 -1.18 -10.05 -17.94
CA ALA A 81 -0.48 -9.49 -16.78
C ALA A 81 -0.46 -7.95 -16.80
N LEU A 82 -0.22 -7.35 -17.97
CA LEU A 82 -0.27 -5.88 -18.13
C LEU A 82 -1.68 -5.33 -17.91
N SER A 83 -2.71 -6.01 -18.45
CA SER A 83 -4.11 -5.59 -18.27
C SER A 83 -4.55 -5.67 -16.80
N GLU A 84 -4.18 -6.73 -16.08
CA GLU A 84 -4.48 -6.84 -14.66
C GLU A 84 -3.69 -5.86 -13.79
N ALA A 85 -2.40 -5.66 -14.08
CA ALA A 85 -1.58 -4.65 -13.40
C ALA A 85 -2.14 -3.22 -13.62
N GLU A 86 -2.70 -2.95 -14.81
CA GLU A 86 -3.41 -1.70 -15.10
C GLU A 86 -4.72 -1.60 -14.31
N ALA A 87 -5.52 -2.67 -14.25
CA ALA A 87 -6.75 -2.71 -13.47
C ALA A 87 -6.51 -2.49 -11.96
N TRP A 88 -5.38 -2.98 -11.43
CA TRP A 88 -4.94 -2.69 -10.07
C TRP A 88 -4.36 -1.27 -9.90
N GLY A 89 -4.18 -0.54 -11.01
CA GLY A 89 -3.60 0.80 -11.03
C GLY A 89 -2.11 0.85 -10.66
N ILE A 90 -1.39 -0.28 -10.70
CA ILE A 90 0.06 -0.34 -10.45
C ILE A 90 0.89 -0.15 -11.71
N VAL A 91 0.24 -0.22 -12.87
CA VAL A 91 0.80 0.09 -14.20
C VAL A 91 -0.17 1.02 -14.93
N GLU A 92 0.35 1.92 -15.72
CA GLU A 92 -0.45 2.81 -16.58
C GLU A 92 -0.05 2.69 -18.04
N ARG A 93 -1.02 2.89 -18.94
CA ARG A 93 -0.77 3.03 -20.37
C ARG A 93 -0.33 4.44 -20.68
N VAL A 94 0.72 4.53 -21.49
CA VAL A 94 1.20 5.79 -22.04
C VAL A 94 1.40 5.66 -23.54
N SER A 95 1.40 6.79 -24.25
CA SER A 95 1.74 6.79 -25.66
C SER A 95 3.22 6.42 -25.82
N GLU A 96 3.53 5.46 -26.71
CA GLU A 96 4.92 5.13 -27.04
C GLU A 96 5.65 6.39 -27.50
N PRO A 97 6.86 6.68 -26.97
CA PRO A 97 7.67 7.77 -27.46
C PRO A 97 7.97 7.55 -28.97
N ARG A 98 7.58 8.52 -29.80
CA ARG A 98 7.79 8.41 -31.25
C ARG A 98 9.27 8.28 -31.57
N ARG A 99 9.65 7.23 -32.25
CA ARG A 99 10.97 7.12 -32.87
C ARG A 99 11.06 8.13 -34.01
N VAL A 100 12.19 8.85 -34.09
CA VAL A 100 12.44 9.78 -35.20
C VAL A 100 12.34 9.02 -36.53
N GLY A 101 11.44 9.44 -37.42
CA GLY A 101 11.21 8.79 -38.72
C GLY A 101 10.11 7.73 -38.75
N ALA A 102 9.49 7.37 -37.61
CA ALA A 102 8.37 6.42 -37.60
C ALA A 102 7.10 7.06 -38.19
N ARG A 103 6.50 6.38 -39.20
CA ARG A 103 5.20 6.72 -39.79
C ARG A 103 4.13 5.86 -39.12
N GLY A 104 2.99 6.45 -38.75
CA GLY A 104 1.86 5.75 -38.16
C GLY A 104 1.42 6.34 -36.81
N PRO A 105 0.31 5.86 -36.21
CA PRO A 105 -0.12 6.25 -34.88
C PRO A 105 0.92 5.86 -33.83
N ALA A 106 1.00 6.60 -32.73
CA ALA A 106 1.84 6.23 -31.58
C ALA A 106 1.38 4.88 -31.04
N GLY A 107 2.34 3.98 -30.78
CA GLY A 107 2.07 2.70 -30.14
C GLY A 107 1.65 2.88 -28.67
N THR A 108 1.26 1.79 -28.04
CA THR A 108 0.97 1.74 -26.60
C THR A 108 2.19 1.23 -25.85
N ALA A 109 2.58 1.95 -24.82
CA ALA A 109 3.60 1.52 -23.88
C ALA A 109 3.02 1.50 -22.46
N TYR A 110 3.71 0.84 -21.54
CA TYR A 110 3.31 0.65 -20.17
C TYR A 110 4.42 1.11 -19.24
N ARG A 111 4.05 1.75 -18.16
CA ARG A 111 4.96 2.25 -17.14
C ARG A 111 4.40 1.91 -15.74
N ALA A 112 5.27 1.59 -14.79
CA ALA A 112 4.88 1.46 -13.40
C ALA A 112 4.39 2.82 -12.85
N VAL A 113 3.32 2.80 -12.08
CA VAL A 113 2.71 4.01 -11.52
C VAL A 113 3.29 4.30 -10.15
N GLY A 114 3.68 5.57 -9.97
CA GLY A 114 4.04 6.12 -8.69
C GLY A 114 5.34 5.59 -8.10
N ASP A 115 5.53 5.92 -6.82
CA ASP A 115 6.61 5.38 -6.00
C ASP A 115 6.17 4.08 -5.30
N HIS A 116 7.09 3.47 -4.56
CA HIS A 116 6.85 2.21 -3.84
C HIS A 116 5.72 2.29 -2.80
N TRP A 117 5.46 3.47 -2.21
CA TRP A 117 4.37 3.66 -1.25
C TRP A 117 3.00 3.71 -1.94
N GLN A 118 2.93 4.32 -3.12
CA GLN A 118 1.68 4.42 -3.88
C GLN A 118 1.23 3.05 -4.40
N TRP A 119 2.13 2.28 -5.03
CA TRP A 119 1.74 0.94 -5.48
C TRP A 119 1.44 0.00 -4.32
N PHE A 120 2.17 0.10 -3.20
CA PHE A 120 1.90 -0.69 -2.00
C PHE A 120 0.49 -0.42 -1.46
N GLY A 121 0.10 0.85 -1.33
CA GLY A 121 -1.25 1.24 -0.92
C GLY A 121 -2.33 0.67 -1.85
N ARG A 122 -2.09 0.65 -3.17
CA ARG A 122 -3.03 0.08 -4.16
C ARG A 122 -3.15 -1.43 -4.04
N VAL A 123 -2.03 -2.15 -3.89
CA VAL A 123 -2.05 -3.60 -3.66
C VAL A 123 -2.82 -3.95 -2.39
N ILE A 124 -2.59 -3.21 -1.31
CA ILE A 124 -3.32 -3.39 -0.04
C ILE A 124 -4.82 -3.17 -0.24
N SER A 125 -5.22 -2.09 -0.93
CA SER A 125 -6.65 -1.81 -1.21
C SER A 125 -7.30 -2.93 -2.03
N GLU A 126 -6.62 -3.41 -3.06
CA GLU A 126 -7.14 -4.48 -3.92
C GLU A 126 -7.30 -5.80 -3.16
N ARG A 127 -6.33 -6.14 -2.32
CA ARG A 127 -6.41 -7.34 -1.46
C ARG A 127 -7.51 -7.23 -0.41
N LYS A 128 -7.70 -6.04 0.18
CA LYS A 128 -8.79 -5.81 1.12
C LYS A 128 -10.15 -6.12 0.48
N LEU A 129 -10.41 -5.60 -0.71
CA LEU A 129 -11.65 -5.84 -1.44
C LEU A 129 -11.85 -7.31 -1.81
N ARG A 130 -10.78 -8.01 -2.20
CA ARG A 130 -10.88 -9.40 -2.68
C ARG A 130 -10.90 -10.44 -1.57
N GLU A 131 -10.23 -10.17 -0.46
CA GLU A 131 -10.00 -11.16 0.60
C GLU A 131 -10.62 -10.73 1.94
N GLY A 132 -10.45 -9.48 2.36
CA GLY A 132 -10.90 -8.99 3.67
C GLY A 132 -12.41 -8.86 3.76
N ASP A 133 -13.02 -8.13 2.83
CA ASP A 133 -14.45 -7.85 2.86
C ASP A 133 -15.30 -9.14 2.77
N PRO A 134 -14.99 -10.13 1.91
CA PRO A 134 -15.70 -11.42 1.90
C PRO A 134 -15.58 -12.20 3.20
N VAL A 135 -14.41 -12.19 3.86
CA VAL A 135 -14.22 -12.88 5.15
C VAL A 135 -15.08 -12.26 6.23
N ILE A 136 -15.14 -10.94 6.31
CA ILE A 136 -16.00 -10.22 7.26
C ILE A 136 -17.47 -10.58 7.02
N ALA A 137 -17.93 -10.55 5.79
CA ALA A 137 -19.32 -10.90 5.44
C ALA A 137 -19.69 -12.34 5.82
N VAL A 138 -18.76 -13.28 5.67
CA VAL A 138 -18.97 -14.66 6.13
C VAL A 138 -19.07 -14.73 7.63
N LEU A 139 -18.15 -14.09 8.36
CA LEU A 139 -18.17 -14.10 9.84
C LEU A 139 -19.42 -13.43 10.41
N GLU A 140 -19.87 -12.32 9.82
CA GLU A 140 -21.11 -11.64 10.24
C GLU A 140 -22.34 -12.53 10.10
N ARG A 141 -22.47 -13.23 8.97
CA ARG A 141 -23.56 -14.16 8.71
C ARG A 141 -23.51 -15.34 9.67
N THR A 142 -22.34 -15.96 9.84
CA THR A 142 -22.17 -17.10 10.76
C THR A 142 -22.44 -16.72 12.21
N LEU A 143 -22.06 -15.49 12.63
CA LEU A 143 -22.38 -14.99 13.96
C LEU A 143 -23.89 -14.77 14.13
N LEU A 144 -24.60 -14.29 13.10
CA LEU A 144 -26.04 -14.16 13.13
C LEU A 144 -26.73 -15.53 13.30
N GLU A 145 -26.33 -16.51 12.51
CA GLU A 145 -26.81 -17.90 12.62
C GLU A 145 -26.56 -18.49 14.02
N ALA A 146 -25.37 -18.26 14.59
CA ALA A 146 -25.05 -18.71 15.95
C ALA A 146 -25.93 -18.03 17.01
N ARG A 147 -26.25 -16.73 16.86
CA ARG A 147 -27.16 -16.00 17.77
C ARG A 147 -28.57 -16.57 17.73
N GLU A 148 -29.10 -16.79 16.54
CA GLU A 148 -30.43 -17.39 16.35
C GLU A 148 -30.49 -18.80 16.95
N ALA A 149 -29.43 -19.61 16.78
CA ALA A 149 -29.34 -20.94 17.37
C ALA A 149 -29.32 -20.90 18.91
N VAL A 150 -28.59 -19.96 19.51
CA VAL A 150 -28.56 -19.77 20.98
C VAL A 150 -29.93 -19.35 21.52
N GLU A 151 -30.68 -18.51 20.79
CA GLU A 151 -32.05 -18.13 21.18
C GLU A 151 -33.01 -19.34 21.17
N GLN A 152 -32.86 -20.24 20.20
CA GLN A 152 -33.66 -21.47 20.10
C GLN A 152 -33.23 -22.53 21.11
N HIS A 153 -31.96 -22.57 21.48
CA HIS A 153 -31.37 -23.55 22.40
C HIS A 153 -30.61 -22.87 23.56
N PRO A 154 -31.31 -22.14 24.46
CA PRO A 154 -30.68 -21.28 25.46
C PRO A 154 -29.85 -22.01 26.53
N ASN A 155 -30.00 -23.34 26.66
CA ASN A 155 -29.23 -24.16 27.59
C ASN A 155 -28.03 -24.84 26.95
N ASP A 156 -27.80 -24.68 25.65
CA ASP A 156 -26.67 -25.25 24.95
C ASP A 156 -25.41 -24.39 25.21
N THR A 157 -24.48 -24.98 25.94
CA THR A 157 -23.23 -24.31 26.35
C THR A 157 -22.27 -24.19 25.17
N ASP A 158 -22.22 -25.20 24.30
CA ASP A 158 -21.33 -25.24 23.14
C ASP A 158 -21.70 -24.13 22.12
N LEU A 159 -23.02 -23.93 21.88
CA LEU A 159 -23.50 -22.82 21.04
C LEU A 159 -23.13 -21.46 21.59
N LYS A 160 -23.20 -21.26 22.91
CA LYS A 160 -22.79 -20.00 23.56
C LYS A 160 -21.29 -19.75 23.44
N GLU A 161 -20.48 -20.80 23.64
CA GLU A 161 -19.04 -20.71 23.47
C GLU A 161 -18.67 -20.38 22.03
N LEU A 162 -19.30 -21.02 21.03
CA LEU A 162 -19.13 -20.72 19.62
C LEU A 162 -19.52 -19.26 19.29
N GLN A 163 -20.68 -18.80 19.78
CA GLN A 163 -21.11 -17.41 19.59
C GLN A 163 -20.11 -16.39 20.16
N ASN A 164 -19.60 -16.64 21.37
CA ASN A 164 -18.62 -15.78 22.01
C ASN A 164 -17.31 -15.76 21.23
N TRP A 165 -16.84 -16.91 20.78
CA TRP A 165 -15.63 -17.01 19.97
C TRP A 165 -15.78 -16.28 18.63
N LEU A 166 -16.90 -16.50 17.91
CA LEU A 166 -17.19 -15.81 16.65
C LEU A 166 -17.24 -14.29 16.84
N SER A 167 -17.85 -13.83 17.92
CA SER A 167 -17.94 -12.41 18.24
C SER A 167 -16.55 -11.80 18.46
N ALA A 168 -15.71 -12.45 19.27
CA ALA A 168 -14.35 -12.00 19.53
C ALA A 168 -13.47 -12.03 18.26
N PHE A 169 -13.62 -13.08 17.47
CA PHE A 169 -12.88 -13.21 16.21
C PHE A 169 -13.30 -12.16 15.17
N LEU A 170 -14.58 -11.86 15.05
CA LEU A 170 -15.07 -10.79 14.17
C LEU A 170 -14.53 -9.41 14.59
N VAL A 171 -14.47 -9.13 15.90
CA VAL A 171 -13.86 -7.89 16.41
C VAL A 171 -12.39 -7.81 16.00
N PHE A 172 -11.63 -8.88 16.20
CA PHE A 172 -10.22 -8.94 15.79
C PHE A 172 -10.05 -8.68 14.28
N VAL A 173 -10.85 -9.37 13.44
CA VAL A 173 -10.75 -9.22 11.98
C VAL A 173 -11.10 -7.80 11.54
N ARG A 174 -12.14 -7.18 12.15
CA ARG A 174 -12.52 -5.79 11.85
C ARG A 174 -11.45 -4.79 12.27
N LEU A 175 -10.80 -4.99 13.41
CA LEU A 175 -9.69 -4.12 13.86
C LEU A 175 -8.51 -4.24 12.90
N PHE A 176 -8.15 -5.45 12.49
CA PHE A 176 -7.11 -5.68 11.51
C PHE A 176 -7.45 -5.03 10.15
N ASP A 177 -8.66 -5.26 9.65
CA ASP A 177 -9.17 -4.66 8.41
C ASP A 177 -9.12 -3.13 8.45
N ARG A 178 -9.54 -2.54 9.57
CA ARG A 178 -9.46 -1.09 9.77
C ARG A 178 -8.01 -0.59 9.74
N ALA A 179 -7.10 -1.26 10.44
CA ALA A 179 -5.69 -0.88 10.46
C ALA A 179 -5.07 -0.92 9.04
N VAL A 180 -5.33 -2.00 8.30
CA VAL A 180 -4.89 -2.16 6.91
C VAL A 180 -5.54 -1.12 6.00
N GLY A 181 -6.83 -0.85 6.18
CA GLY A 181 -7.59 0.13 5.39
C GLY A 181 -7.17 1.59 5.59
N LEU A 182 -6.44 1.91 6.66
CA LEU A 182 -5.88 3.25 6.86
C LEU A 182 -4.63 3.50 6.00
N VAL A 183 -3.88 2.46 5.64
CA VAL A 183 -2.62 2.59 4.89
C VAL A 183 -2.79 3.38 3.58
N PRO A 184 -3.77 3.08 2.71
CA PRO A 184 -3.97 3.83 1.46
C PRO A 184 -4.46 5.26 1.65
N LEU A 185 -4.96 5.61 2.84
CA LEU A 185 -5.49 6.95 3.14
C LEU A 185 -4.41 7.92 3.61
N VAL A 186 -3.24 7.39 4.00
CA VAL A 186 -2.09 8.21 4.43
C VAL A 186 -1.30 8.63 3.20
N GLU A 187 -0.95 9.92 3.13
CA GLU A 187 -0.09 10.42 2.07
C GLU A 187 1.25 9.68 2.06
N PRO A 188 1.78 9.26 0.88
CA PRO A 188 3.01 8.46 0.78
C PRO A 188 4.20 9.04 1.56
N ARG A 189 4.38 10.37 1.53
CA ARG A 189 5.45 11.06 2.27
C ARG A 189 5.26 11.01 3.78
N GLU A 190 4.02 11.04 4.24
CA GLU A 190 3.70 10.94 5.67
C GLU A 190 3.91 9.52 6.16
N LEU A 191 3.51 8.54 5.37
CA LEU A 191 3.73 7.12 5.65
C LEU A 191 5.23 6.80 5.71
N GLU A 192 6.01 7.22 4.72
CA GLU A 192 7.46 7.06 4.69
C GLU A 192 8.12 7.68 5.93
N ARG A 193 7.71 8.91 6.25
CA ARG A 193 8.24 9.61 7.44
C ARG A 193 7.85 8.90 8.74
N GLY A 194 6.59 8.49 8.87
CA GLY A 194 6.08 7.78 10.06
C GLY A 194 6.82 6.47 10.30
N LEU A 195 6.92 5.64 9.27
CA LEU A 195 7.64 4.37 9.34
C LEU A 195 9.15 4.58 9.53
N GLY A 196 9.75 5.58 8.88
CA GLY A 196 11.15 5.94 9.08
C GLY A 196 11.46 6.42 10.50
N LEU A 197 10.52 7.10 11.17
CA LEU A 197 10.64 7.44 12.58
C LEU A 197 10.50 6.20 13.47
N LEU A 198 9.50 5.35 13.20
CA LEU A 198 9.30 4.11 13.93
C LEU A 198 10.55 3.21 13.87
N GLY A 199 11.17 3.07 12.69
CA GLY A 199 12.40 2.30 12.52
C GLY A 199 13.64 2.87 13.27
N ARG A 200 13.55 4.09 13.82
CA ARG A 200 14.61 4.70 14.66
C ARG A 200 14.32 4.59 16.15
N VAL A 201 13.10 4.20 16.51
CA VAL A 201 12.72 4.00 17.93
C VAL A 201 13.19 2.61 18.35
N PRO A 202 13.95 2.48 19.45
CA PRO A 202 14.34 1.16 19.97
C PRO A 202 13.12 0.32 20.34
N ASP A 203 13.17 -0.98 20.08
CA ASP A 203 12.06 -1.91 20.32
C ASP A 203 11.55 -1.86 21.77
N ASP A 204 12.46 -1.73 22.73
CA ASP A 204 12.11 -1.64 24.15
C ASP A 204 11.33 -0.35 24.48
N ALA A 205 11.57 0.75 23.75
CA ALA A 205 10.80 1.97 23.91
C ALA A 205 9.38 1.81 23.32
N VAL A 206 9.25 1.11 22.19
CA VAL A 206 7.92 0.76 21.62
C VAL A 206 7.15 -0.11 22.60
N LEU A 207 7.78 -1.16 23.15
CA LEU A 207 7.14 -2.03 24.13
C LEU A 207 6.73 -1.29 25.42
N ARG A 208 7.54 -0.36 25.89
CA ARG A 208 7.17 0.52 27.04
C ARG A 208 5.97 1.39 26.71
N LEU A 209 5.86 1.91 25.50
CA LEU A 209 4.71 2.69 25.06
C LEU A 209 3.42 1.88 25.11
N PHE A 210 3.45 0.63 24.62
CA PHE A 210 2.28 -0.27 24.73
C PHE A 210 1.87 -0.53 26.19
N LYS A 211 2.84 -0.79 27.08
CA LYS A 211 2.55 -0.95 28.52
C LYS A 211 1.98 0.32 29.15
N LEU A 212 2.42 1.49 28.70
CA LEU A 212 1.87 2.76 29.18
C LEU A 212 0.43 2.94 28.72
N LEU A 213 0.12 2.61 27.47
CA LEU A 213 -1.25 2.67 26.94
C LEU A 213 -2.18 1.70 27.67
N ASP A 214 -1.70 0.49 28.00
CA ASP A 214 -2.46 -0.51 28.78
C ASP A 214 -2.75 -0.05 30.23
N ALA A 215 -1.87 0.79 30.78
CA ALA A 215 -2.02 1.34 32.14
C ALA A 215 -2.94 2.57 32.22
N LEU A 216 -3.38 3.12 31.10
CA LEU A 216 -4.28 4.28 31.03
C LEU A 216 -5.71 3.84 30.77
N ASP A 217 -6.69 4.57 31.31
CA ASP A 217 -8.08 4.36 30.97
C ASP A 217 -8.34 4.70 29.50
N GLU A 218 -9.22 3.94 28.85
CA GLU A 218 -9.55 4.11 27.43
C GLU A 218 -10.00 5.54 27.11
N GLU A 219 -10.81 6.14 28.00
CA GLU A 219 -11.24 7.54 27.87
C GLU A 219 -10.10 8.54 27.87
N ASP A 220 -9.07 8.32 28.70
CA ASP A 220 -7.89 9.17 28.77
C ASP A 220 -7.04 9.07 27.51
N VAL A 221 -6.88 7.85 26.98
CA VAL A 221 -6.18 7.61 25.71
C VAL A 221 -6.91 8.30 24.55
N LEU A 222 -8.24 8.11 24.46
CA LEU A 222 -9.05 8.74 23.40
C LEU A 222 -9.03 10.28 23.49
N ARG A 223 -9.12 10.85 24.70
CA ARG A 223 -8.99 12.30 24.91
C ARG A 223 -7.62 12.82 24.51
N LEU A 224 -6.57 12.08 24.79
CA LEU A 224 -5.20 12.43 24.37
C LEU A 224 -5.06 12.44 22.85
N ILE A 225 -5.55 11.39 22.18
CA ILE A 225 -5.54 11.28 20.71
C ILE A 225 -6.33 12.43 20.08
N ASP A 226 -7.54 12.70 20.56
CA ASP A 226 -8.39 13.80 20.06
C ASP A 226 -7.68 15.16 20.24
N SER A 227 -7.10 15.40 21.41
CA SER A 227 -6.36 16.63 21.70
C SER A 227 -5.15 16.80 20.78
N LEU A 228 -4.38 15.73 20.54
CA LEU A 228 -3.23 15.77 19.65
C LEU A 228 -3.63 15.96 18.18
N SER A 229 -4.73 15.33 17.76
CA SER A 229 -5.21 15.42 16.36
C SER A 229 -5.65 16.83 15.96
N ARG A 230 -6.06 17.66 16.93
CA ARG A 230 -6.49 19.05 16.71
C ARG A 230 -5.35 20.07 16.77
N LEU A 231 -4.12 19.64 17.10
CA LEU A 231 -3.00 20.56 17.18
C LEU A 231 -2.53 21.03 15.81
N SER A 232 -2.36 22.34 15.65
CA SER A 232 -1.60 22.82 14.50
C SER A 232 -0.12 22.39 14.56
N PRO A 233 0.58 22.27 13.44
CA PRO A 233 2.00 21.87 13.44
C PRO A 233 2.89 22.77 14.33
N ALA A 234 2.57 24.06 14.45
CA ALA A 234 3.29 24.99 15.32
C ALA A 234 2.99 24.74 16.81
N ALA A 235 1.75 24.42 17.15
CA ALA A 235 1.36 24.05 18.51
C ALA A 235 1.97 22.71 18.91
N ALA A 236 1.95 21.72 18.04
CA ALA A 236 2.56 20.42 18.27
C ALA A 236 4.05 20.51 18.60
N ARG A 237 4.81 21.33 17.85
CA ARG A 237 6.25 21.56 18.14
C ARG A 237 6.47 22.17 19.52
N ARG A 238 5.64 23.12 19.95
CA ARG A 238 5.74 23.73 21.29
C ARG A 238 5.39 22.72 22.39
N SER A 239 4.35 21.91 22.18
CA SER A 239 3.92 20.88 23.14
C SER A 239 4.99 19.82 23.37
N VAL A 240 5.70 19.38 22.34
CA VAL A 240 6.83 18.43 22.48
C VAL A 240 7.91 18.98 23.42
N GLY A 241 8.25 20.27 23.33
CA GLY A 241 9.21 20.91 24.22
C GLY A 241 8.74 20.92 25.69
N LEU A 242 7.47 21.23 25.93
CA LEU A 242 6.87 21.23 27.27
C LEU A 242 6.81 19.81 27.87
N ILE A 243 6.29 18.83 27.12
CA ILE A 243 6.21 17.43 27.56
C ILE A 243 7.60 16.88 27.89
N SER A 244 8.60 17.12 27.03
CA SER A 244 9.98 16.68 27.27
C SER A 244 10.60 17.31 28.53
N GLY A 245 10.19 18.54 28.87
CA GLY A 245 10.58 19.21 30.13
C GLY A 245 9.96 18.55 31.35
N VAL A 246 8.64 18.34 31.32
CA VAL A 246 7.86 17.71 32.42
C VAL A 246 8.34 16.27 32.67
N VAL A 247 8.48 15.45 31.63
CA VAL A 247 8.94 14.06 31.76
C VAL A 247 10.32 13.97 32.38
N ARG A 248 11.24 14.89 32.04
CA ARG A 248 12.57 14.97 32.69
C ARG A 248 12.50 15.31 34.17
N THR A 249 11.51 16.05 34.59
CA THR A 249 11.32 16.46 35.98
C THR A 249 10.66 15.34 36.81
N LEU A 250 9.72 14.61 36.23
CA LEU A 250 9.00 13.50 36.89
C LEU A 250 9.79 12.18 36.89
N GLY A 251 10.74 12.01 35.98
CA GLY A 251 11.56 10.81 35.86
C GLY A 251 12.87 10.84 36.67
N ARG A 252 13.03 11.84 37.54
CA ARG A 252 14.08 11.94 38.54
C ARG A 252 13.53 11.60 39.92
#